data_3eaa52d5c816742df7752d0ce8722d65
#
_entry.id   3eaa52d5c816742df7752d0ce8722d65
#
_cell.length_a   1.000
_cell.length_b   1.000
_cell.length_c   1.000
_cell.angle_alpha   90.00
_cell.angle_beta   90.00
_cell.angle_gamma   90.00
#
_symmetry.space_group_name_H-M   'P 1'
#
loop_
_entity.id
_entity.type
_entity.pdbx_description
1 polymer ?
#
loop_
_entity_poly.entity_id
_entity_poly.type
_entity_poly.pdbx_seq_one_letter_code
_entity_poly.pdbx_strand_id
1 'polypeptide(L)'
;MELKVIWKHARAAALECCDGSIYETENAYRIYLNGEFYRETKQVVNVLYQLEPEKEYCVSVEQGEEKAEISFCTEAQDYTVNVRDFGARGDGVQDDTLYIQAAIMACPKDSRVLIPEGVYRITSLFLKDHLTLELAKGAVLSADTQREKFPILKGTCQNEEKGKEYILGTWEGDACDMFSGIVTGIGVKDVTIYGEGIIDGNASWENWWFEAKKIRIAARPRMIFLNRCENVQIVGITVQNSPSWNIHPYFSRHLKFIGVTVLGPKDSPNTDGLNPESCDDVEITGCLFSVGDDCIAVKSGKISVGAKYKVPSSNLRIRQCCMRDGHGSITLGSEMAAGIQNLQARQCVFLNTDRGLRIKTRRGRGKDAVIDGILFENIKMDAVLPPPL
;
A
#
# COMPACT_ATOMS: atom_id res chain seq x y z
N MET A 1 23.00 -14.06 -13.49
CA MET A 1 21.77 -13.71 -12.72
C MET A 1 21.87 -14.25 -11.31
N GLU A 2 21.43 -13.50 -10.27
CA GLU A 2 21.33 -13.94 -8.86
C GLU A 2 19.86 -13.86 -8.43
N LEU A 3 19.40 -14.77 -7.56
CA LEU A 3 18.08 -14.72 -6.96
C LEU A 3 18.17 -14.38 -5.48
N LYS A 4 17.19 -13.59 -4.99
CA LYS A 4 17.04 -13.27 -3.56
C LYS A 4 15.61 -13.48 -3.12
N VAL A 5 15.42 -14.13 -1.98
CA VAL A 5 14.13 -14.12 -1.27
C VAL A 5 14.08 -12.85 -0.44
N ILE A 6 13.28 -11.89 -0.86
CA ILE A 6 13.17 -10.57 -0.21
C ILE A 6 12.06 -10.51 0.83
N TRP A 7 11.15 -11.45 0.78
CA TRP A 7 10.07 -11.63 1.75
C TRP A 7 9.58 -13.08 1.71
N LYS A 8 9.17 -13.61 2.84
CA LYS A 8 8.53 -14.92 2.95
C LYS A 8 7.47 -14.92 4.04
N HIS A 9 6.50 -15.78 3.87
CA HIS A 9 5.39 -16.04 4.78
C HIS A 9 5.00 -17.53 4.69
N ALA A 10 4.00 -17.95 5.46
CA ALA A 10 3.55 -19.34 5.47
C ALA A 10 3.07 -19.84 4.09
N ARG A 11 2.48 -18.99 3.26
CA ARG A 11 1.86 -19.41 1.97
C ARG A 11 2.24 -18.58 0.77
N ALA A 12 3.21 -17.70 0.95
CA ALA A 12 3.70 -16.87 -0.14
C ALA A 12 5.16 -16.48 0.09
N ALA A 13 5.86 -16.14 -0.98
CA ALA A 13 7.21 -15.59 -0.91
C ALA A 13 7.42 -14.58 -2.04
N ALA A 14 8.23 -13.57 -1.82
CA ALA A 14 8.64 -12.62 -2.85
C ALA A 14 10.12 -12.82 -3.19
N LEU A 15 10.38 -12.88 -4.50
CA LEU A 15 11.70 -13.08 -5.08
C LEU A 15 12.11 -11.84 -5.86
N GLU A 16 13.39 -11.57 -5.88
CA GLU A 16 14.03 -10.58 -6.73
C GLU A 16 15.03 -11.28 -7.66
N CYS A 17 14.90 -11.04 -8.96
CA CYS A 17 15.88 -11.44 -9.98
C CYS A 17 16.92 -10.32 -10.12
N CYS A 18 18.12 -10.53 -9.60
CA CYS A 18 19.19 -9.53 -9.58
C CYS A 18 20.07 -9.66 -10.82
N ASP A 19 19.61 -9.18 -11.96
CA ASP A 19 20.34 -9.16 -13.23
C ASP A 19 20.76 -7.75 -13.68
N GLY A 20 20.50 -6.73 -12.84
CA GLY A 20 20.75 -5.32 -13.15
C GLY A 20 19.56 -4.60 -13.80
N SER A 21 18.50 -5.31 -14.12
CA SER A 21 17.27 -4.70 -14.68
C SER A 21 16.56 -3.82 -13.64
N ILE A 22 15.81 -2.83 -14.14
CA ILE A 22 15.20 -1.82 -13.26
C ILE A 22 13.87 -2.31 -12.67
N TYR A 23 12.89 -2.60 -13.51
CA TYR A 23 11.54 -3.04 -13.11
C TYR A 23 11.11 -4.24 -13.95
N GLU A 24 11.34 -4.17 -15.24
CA GLU A 24 11.05 -5.21 -16.21
C GLU A 24 12.27 -5.46 -17.10
N THR A 25 12.41 -6.68 -17.59
CA THR A 25 13.42 -7.11 -18.54
C THR A 25 12.88 -7.14 -19.96
N GLU A 26 13.80 -7.12 -20.96
CA GLU A 26 13.41 -7.31 -22.36
C GLU A 26 12.90 -8.74 -22.62
N ASN A 27 13.66 -9.72 -22.14
CA ASN A 27 13.34 -11.14 -22.27
C ASN A 27 12.66 -11.65 -20.99
N ALA A 28 11.60 -12.43 -21.13
CA ALA A 28 10.88 -12.95 -19.99
C ALA A 28 11.71 -13.96 -19.17
N TYR A 29 11.51 -13.96 -17.87
CA TYR A 29 11.91 -15.03 -16.97
C TYR A 29 10.92 -16.17 -17.02
N ARG A 30 11.38 -17.42 -16.97
CA ARG A 30 10.59 -18.60 -16.69
C ARG A 30 10.88 -19.04 -15.27
N ILE A 31 9.87 -19.05 -14.44
CA ILE A 31 9.97 -19.43 -13.02
C ILE A 31 9.44 -20.84 -12.85
N TYR A 32 10.22 -21.68 -12.18
CA TYR A 32 9.86 -23.05 -11.82
C TYR A 32 9.88 -23.18 -10.30
N LEU A 33 8.92 -23.92 -9.77
CA LEU A 33 8.78 -24.23 -8.35
C LEU A 33 8.91 -25.75 -8.15
N ASN A 34 9.93 -26.21 -7.44
CA ASN A 34 10.25 -27.63 -7.27
C ASN A 34 10.38 -28.40 -8.60
N GLY A 35 10.90 -27.72 -9.64
CA GLY A 35 11.07 -28.29 -10.99
C GLY A 35 9.82 -28.20 -11.89
N GLU A 36 8.67 -27.81 -11.38
CA GLU A 36 7.45 -27.59 -12.16
C GLU A 36 7.34 -26.15 -12.64
N PHE A 37 6.89 -25.94 -13.89
CA PHE A 37 6.69 -24.61 -14.43
C PHE A 37 5.62 -23.87 -13.62
N TYR A 38 5.99 -22.70 -13.09
CA TYR A 38 5.09 -21.88 -12.30
C TYR A 38 4.47 -20.75 -13.13
N ARG A 39 5.32 -19.92 -13.77
CA ARG A 39 4.89 -18.83 -14.65
C ARG A 39 6.01 -18.25 -15.49
N GLU A 40 5.62 -17.48 -16.50
CA GLU A 40 6.51 -16.60 -17.27
C GLU A 40 6.20 -15.14 -16.93
N THR A 41 7.21 -14.28 -16.82
CA THR A 41 7.07 -12.88 -16.43
C THR A 41 8.27 -12.05 -16.88
N LYS A 42 8.06 -10.75 -17.06
CA LYS A 42 9.15 -9.79 -17.28
C LYS A 42 9.53 -9.00 -16.03
N GLN A 43 8.78 -9.12 -14.97
CA GLN A 43 9.02 -8.36 -13.74
C GLN A 43 10.21 -8.91 -12.97
N VAL A 44 11.05 -7.99 -12.47
CA VAL A 44 12.22 -8.31 -11.65
C VAL A 44 11.82 -8.81 -10.26
N VAL A 45 10.74 -8.26 -9.70
CA VAL A 45 10.20 -8.68 -8.41
C VAL A 45 8.95 -9.53 -8.62
N ASN A 46 8.93 -10.71 -8.03
CA ASN A 46 7.89 -11.72 -8.24
C ASN A 46 7.39 -12.25 -6.91
N VAL A 47 6.07 -12.28 -6.72
CA VAL A 47 5.45 -12.93 -5.57
C VAL A 47 4.95 -14.31 -5.97
N LEU A 48 5.33 -15.34 -5.23
CA LEU A 48 4.85 -16.71 -5.33
C LEU A 48 3.72 -16.91 -4.32
N TYR A 49 2.65 -17.55 -4.74
CA TYR A 49 1.45 -17.78 -3.94
C TYR A 49 1.10 -19.25 -3.85
N GLN A 50 0.13 -19.59 -3.01
CA GLN A 50 -0.40 -20.94 -2.84
C GLN A 50 0.67 -21.95 -2.35
N LEU A 51 1.65 -21.46 -1.59
CA LEU A 51 2.63 -22.32 -0.95
C LEU A 51 1.98 -23.01 0.27
N GLU A 52 2.59 -24.11 0.70
CA GLU A 52 2.22 -24.81 1.94
C GLU A 52 3.09 -24.33 3.09
N PRO A 53 2.55 -24.20 4.32
CA PRO A 53 3.35 -23.87 5.49
C PRO A 53 4.43 -24.91 5.80
N GLU A 54 5.53 -24.48 6.42
CA GLU A 54 6.63 -25.32 6.90
C GLU A 54 7.21 -26.26 5.83
N LYS A 55 7.15 -25.85 4.57
CA LYS A 55 7.63 -26.64 3.43
C LYS A 55 8.83 -25.98 2.77
N GLU A 56 9.80 -26.81 2.40
CA GLU A 56 10.95 -26.39 1.61
C GLU A 56 10.57 -26.30 0.14
N TYR A 57 10.99 -25.20 -0.49
CA TYR A 57 10.80 -24.92 -1.90
C TYR A 57 12.14 -24.60 -2.55
N CYS A 58 12.39 -25.23 -3.70
CA CYS A 58 13.44 -24.85 -4.60
C CYS A 58 12.84 -24.07 -5.76
N VAL A 59 13.28 -22.83 -5.95
CA VAL A 59 12.87 -21.98 -7.08
C VAL A 59 14.01 -21.87 -8.05
N SER A 60 13.77 -22.22 -9.31
CA SER A 60 14.68 -21.91 -10.40
C SER A 60 14.08 -20.90 -11.36
N VAL A 61 14.91 -19.99 -11.84
CA VAL A 61 14.55 -18.97 -12.82
C VAL A 61 15.49 -19.08 -14.01
N GLU A 62 14.92 -19.14 -15.20
CA GLU A 62 15.63 -19.22 -16.45
C GLU A 62 15.34 -18.01 -17.34
N GLN A 63 16.38 -17.46 -17.98
CA GLN A 63 16.28 -16.39 -18.98
C GLN A 63 17.34 -16.62 -20.06
N GLY A 64 16.90 -17.08 -21.23
CA GLY A 64 17.83 -17.49 -22.30
C GLY A 64 18.67 -18.70 -21.85
N GLU A 65 20.00 -18.52 -21.84
CA GLU A 65 20.96 -19.53 -21.37
C GLU A 65 21.30 -19.40 -19.87
N GLU A 66 20.88 -18.31 -19.22
CA GLU A 66 21.12 -18.10 -17.81
C GLU A 66 20.11 -18.83 -16.95
N LYS A 67 20.60 -19.44 -15.87
CA LYS A 67 19.77 -20.08 -14.84
C LYS A 67 20.31 -19.72 -13.46
N ALA A 68 19.39 -19.46 -12.54
CA ALA A 68 19.71 -19.31 -11.11
C ALA A 68 18.69 -20.07 -10.27
N GLU A 69 19.15 -20.54 -9.10
CA GLU A 69 18.33 -21.30 -8.17
C GLU A 69 18.50 -20.79 -6.74
N ILE A 70 17.41 -20.87 -5.96
CA ILE A 70 17.42 -20.55 -4.54
C ILE A 70 16.40 -21.44 -3.81
N SER A 71 16.75 -21.88 -2.61
CA SER A 71 15.84 -22.62 -1.74
C SER A 71 15.48 -21.82 -0.51
N PHE A 72 14.26 -22.01 -0.04
CA PHE A 72 13.77 -21.42 1.21
C PHE A 72 12.69 -22.32 1.83
N CYS A 73 12.50 -22.18 3.15
CA CYS A 73 11.41 -22.79 3.87
C CYS A 73 10.35 -21.74 4.20
N THR A 74 9.08 -22.05 3.98
CA THR A 74 7.95 -21.22 4.38
C THR A 74 7.78 -21.22 5.90
N GLU A 75 7.09 -20.21 6.42
CA GLU A 75 6.81 -20.09 7.86
C GLU A 75 5.67 -21.03 8.29
N ALA A 76 5.55 -21.26 9.60
CA ALA A 76 4.43 -21.98 10.19
C ALA A 76 3.12 -21.19 10.08
N GLN A 77 2.01 -21.90 10.07
CA GLN A 77 0.66 -21.34 10.16
C GLN A 77 -0.27 -22.36 10.83
N ASP A 78 -0.99 -21.94 11.85
CA ASP A 78 -1.88 -22.83 12.60
C ASP A 78 -3.19 -23.09 11.85
N TYR A 79 -4.04 -22.08 11.73
CA TYR A 79 -5.38 -22.24 11.18
C TYR A 79 -5.64 -21.34 9.96
N THR A 80 -6.64 -21.74 9.19
CA THR A 80 -7.27 -20.89 8.16
C THR A 80 -8.70 -20.59 8.60
N VAL A 81 -9.01 -19.33 8.84
CA VAL A 81 -10.36 -18.84 9.13
C VAL A 81 -10.95 -18.36 7.81
N ASN A 82 -11.87 -19.11 7.23
CA ASN A 82 -12.52 -18.73 5.99
C ASN A 82 -13.71 -17.81 6.27
N VAL A 83 -13.77 -16.67 5.62
CA VAL A 83 -14.86 -15.68 5.82
C VAL A 83 -16.24 -16.26 5.47
N ARG A 84 -16.30 -17.25 4.59
CA ARG A 84 -17.56 -17.93 4.25
C ARG A 84 -18.15 -18.71 5.41
N ASP A 85 -17.32 -19.23 6.31
CA ASP A 85 -17.77 -19.95 7.53
C ASP A 85 -18.45 -18.99 8.52
N PHE A 86 -18.23 -17.69 8.37
CA PHE A 86 -18.88 -16.64 9.13
C PHE A 86 -20.13 -16.07 8.45
N GLY A 87 -20.45 -16.53 7.25
CA GLY A 87 -21.64 -16.13 6.51
C GLY A 87 -21.42 -15.13 5.37
N ALA A 88 -20.15 -14.76 5.09
CA ALA A 88 -19.83 -13.95 3.92
C ALA A 88 -20.15 -14.72 2.62
N ARG A 89 -20.85 -14.09 1.70
CA ARG A 89 -21.30 -14.74 0.45
C ARG A 89 -20.37 -14.51 -0.72
N GLY A 90 -19.80 -13.31 -0.82
CA GLY A 90 -19.00 -12.95 -1.99
C GLY A 90 -19.79 -12.98 -3.29
N ASP A 91 -21.07 -12.64 -3.25
CA ASP A 91 -22.00 -12.66 -4.38
C ASP A 91 -22.19 -11.28 -5.04
N GLY A 92 -21.51 -10.24 -4.52
CA GLY A 92 -21.60 -8.84 -4.97
C GLY A 92 -22.88 -8.12 -4.56
N VAL A 93 -23.77 -8.78 -3.84
CA VAL A 93 -25.09 -8.25 -3.46
C VAL A 93 -25.21 -8.05 -1.96
N GLN A 94 -24.90 -9.08 -1.17
CA GLN A 94 -24.92 -9.02 0.28
C GLN A 94 -23.86 -8.04 0.78
N ASP A 95 -24.17 -7.29 1.83
CA ASP A 95 -23.16 -6.56 2.61
C ASP A 95 -22.40 -7.56 3.50
N ASP A 96 -21.17 -7.86 3.12
CA ASP A 96 -20.32 -8.85 3.79
C ASP A 96 -19.45 -8.26 4.90
N THR A 97 -19.58 -6.95 5.18
CA THR A 97 -18.72 -6.22 6.14
C THR A 97 -18.66 -6.91 7.50
N LEU A 98 -19.80 -7.18 8.12
CA LEU A 98 -19.86 -7.74 9.47
C LEU A 98 -19.35 -9.18 9.53
N TYR A 99 -19.56 -9.97 8.50
CA TYR A 99 -19.11 -11.36 8.42
C TYR A 99 -17.60 -11.44 8.31
N ILE A 100 -17.00 -10.61 7.44
CA ILE A 100 -15.55 -10.53 7.30
C ILE A 100 -14.93 -9.92 8.58
N GLN A 101 -15.56 -8.90 9.15
CA GLN A 101 -15.07 -8.31 10.42
C GLN A 101 -15.12 -9.32 11.56
N ALA A 102 -16.14 -10.15 11.65
CA ALA A 102 -16.24 -11.22 12.66
C ALA A 102 -15.11 -12.26 12.46
N ALA A 103 -14.82 -12.67 11.23
CA ALA A 103 -13.71 -13.56 10.91
C ALA A 103 -12.36 -12.96 11.32
N ILE A 104 -12.13 -11.66 11.02
CA ILE A 104 -10.93 -10.94 11.44
C ILE A 104 -10.80 -10.97 12.96
N MET A 105 -11.85 -10.64 13.71
CA MET A 105 -11.81 -10.59 15.17
C MET A 105 -11.62 -11.96 15.81
N ALA A 106 -12.18 -13.02 15.20
CA ALA A 106 -12.09 -14.39 15.70
C ALA A 106 -10.74 -15.08 15.36
N CYS A 107 -10.02 -14.60 14.36
CA CYS A 107 -8.78 -15.26 13.89
C CYS A 107 -7.72 -15.28 15.00
N PRO A 108 -7.19 -16.44 15.41
CA PRO A 108 -6.09 -16.51 16.36
C PRO A 108 -4.79 -15.92 15.80
N LYS A 109 -3.85 -15.63 16.70
CA LYS A 109 -2.46 -15.34 16.29
C LYS A 109 -1.89 -16.56 15.53
N ASP A 110 -0.91 -16.31 14.67
CA ASP A 110 -0.22 -17.32 13.85
C ASP A 110 -1.15 -18.10 12.89
N SER A 111 -2.33 -17.52 12.64
CA SER A 111 -3.35 -18.03 11.72
C SER A 111 -3.68 -16.99 10.65
N ARG A 112 -4.39 -17.38 9.59
CA ARG A 112 -4.84 -16.45 8.56
C ARG A 112 -6.35 -16.36 8.45
N VAL A 113 -6.83 -15.17 8.06
CA VAL A 113 -8.16 -14.98 7.48
C VAL A 113 -8.04 -15.14 5.97
N LEU A 114 -8.80 -16.06 5.41
CA LEU A 114 -8.88 -16.27 3.96
C LEU A 114 -10.16 -15.65 3.41
N ILE A 115 -9.99 -14.73 2.45
CA ILE A 115 -11.07 -14.24 1.60
C ILE A 115 -10.95 -14.97 0.26
N PRO A 116 -11.74 -16.02 0.00
CA PRO A 116 -11.69 -16.80 -1.24
C PRO A 116 -12.26 -16.01 -2.42
N GLU A 117 -12.15 -16.57 -3.63
CA GLU A 117 -12.73 -16.00 -4.85
C GLU A 117 -14.18 -15.57 -4.64
N GLY A 118 -14.56 -14.37 -5.11
CA GLY A 118 -15.89 -13.79 -5.01
C GLY A 118 -15.84 -12.27 -4.92
N VAL A 119 -16.99 -11.62 -5.06
CA VAL A 119 -17.14 -10.16 -4.93
C VAL A 119 -17.83 -9.85 -3.61
N TYR A 120 -17.05 -9.39 -2.64
CA TYR A 120 -17.52 -9.08 -1.28
C TYR A 120 -17.82 -7.59 -1.17
N ARG A 121 -19.09 -7.23 -1.11
CA ARG A 121 -19.50 -5.85 -0.91
C ARG A 121 -19.27 -5.47 0.54
N ILE A 122 -18.53 -4.40 0.77
CA ILE A 122 -18.12 -3.97 2.12
C ILE A 122 -18.18 -2.46 2.27
N THR A 123 -18.14 -1.98 3.51
CA THR A 123 -17.86 -0.60 3.87
C THR A 123 -16.42 -0.48 4.38
N SER A 124 -16.23 -0.62 5.71
CA SER A 124 -14.90 -0.53 6.33
C SER A 124 -14.58 -1.78 7.13
N LEU A 125 -13.37 -2.29 6.97
CA LEU A 125 -12.82 -3.37 7.78
C LEU A 125 -11.74 -2.82 8.70
N PHE A 126 -11.81 -3.15 9.99
CA PHE A 126 -10.84 -2.76 10.99
C PHE A 126 -9.90 -3.92 11.29
N LEU A 127 -8.61 -3.64 11.19
CA LEU A 127 -7.55 -4.59 11.48
C LEU A 127 -7.36 -4.77 12.99
N LYS A 128 -6.71 -5.85 13.38
CA LYS A 128 -6.26 -6.13 14.75
C LYS A 128 -4.80 -6.53 14.77
N ASP A 129 -4.20 -6.63 15.95
CA ASP A 129 -2.83 -7.13 16.13
C ASP A 129 -2.68 -8.59 15.66
N HIS A 130 -1.50 -8.91 15.15
CA HIS A 130 -1.10 -10.26 14.72
C HIS A 130 -2.07 -10.88 13.70
N LEU A 131 -2.50 -10.07 12.72
CA LEU A 131 -3.45 -10.48 11.68
C LEU A 131 -2.71 -10.82 10.39
N THR A 132 -2.99 -11.99 9.86
CA THR A 132 -2.72 -12.33 8.45
C THR A 132 -4.03 -12.36 7.68
N LEU A 133 -4.16 -11.49 6.67
CA LEU A 133 -5.32 -11.40 5.77
C LEU A 133 -4.90 -11.75 4.36
N GLU A 134 -5.42 -12.86 3.83
CA GLU A 134 -5.19 -13.28 2.45
C GLU A 134 -6.40 -12.98 1.57
N LEU A 135 -6.17 -12.22 0.50
CA LEU A 135 -7.12 -12.07 -0.59
C LEU A 135 -6.72 -13.04 -1.71
N ALA A 136 -7.43 -14.15 -1.83
CA ALA A 136 -7.13 -15.15 -2.85
C ALA A 136 -7.30 -14.58 -4.27
N LYS A 137 -6.78 -15.28 -5.25
CA LYS A 137 -7.02 -14.96 -6.67
C LYS A 137 -8.52 -14.94 -6.95
N GLY A 138 -9.00 -13.89 -7.61
CA GLY A 138 -10.42 -13.68 -7.88
C GLY A 138 -11.26 -13.14 -6.71
N ALA A 139 -10.66 -12.91 -5.53
CA ALA A 139 -11.31 -12.19 -4.44
C ALA A 139 -11.33 -10.67 -4.72
N VAL A 140 -12.48 -10.05 -4.59
CA VAL A 140 -12.67 -8.60 -4.73
C VAL A 140 -13.40 -8.07 -3.50
N LEU A 141 -12.71 -7.24 -2.71
CA LEU A 141 -13.34 -6.39 -1.70
C LEU A 141 -13.91 -5.15 -2.39
N SER A 142 -15.20 -5.12 -2.63
CA SER A 142 -15.90 -4.08 -3.39
C SER A 142 -16.56 -3.09 -2.43
N ALA A 143 -16.01 -1.87 -2.34
CA ALA A 143 -16.49 -0.88 -1.41
C ALA A 143 -17.87 -0.32 -1.79
N ASP A 144 -18.74 -0.15 -0.80
CA ASP A 144 -19.97 0.62 -0.96
C ASP A 144 -19.64 2.11 -1.23
N THR A 145 -20.51 2.81 -1.93
CA THR A 145 -20.32 4.23 -2.25
C THR A 145 -21.25 5.17 -1.47
N GLN A 146 -22.11 4.62 -0.60
CA GLN A 146 -23.01 5.39 0.24
C GLN A 146 -22.29 5.90 1.48
N ARG A 147 -22.07 7.21 1.55
CA ARG A 147 -21.27 7.88 2.60
C ARG A 147 -21.77 7.58 4.01
N GLU A 148 -23.08 7.51 4.16
CA GLU A 148 -23.79 7.35 5.43
C GLU A 148 -23.50 6.00 6.11
N LYS A 149 -23.02 5.03 5.36
CA LYS A 149 -22.67 3.69 5.87
C LYS A 149 -21.26 3.63 6.47
N PHE A 150 -20.41 4.62 6.19
CA PHE A 150 -19.04 4.60 6.65
C PHE A 150 -18.90 5.20 8.05
N PRO A 151 -18.20 4.54 8.98
CA PRO A 151 -17.81 5.15 10.24
C PRO A 151 -16.97 6.42 10.02
N ILE A 152 -17.07 7.37 10.94
CA ILE A 152 -16.29 8.61 10.91
C ILE A 152 -15.19 8.54 11.96
N LEU A 153 -13.94 8.69 11.52
CA LEU A 153 -12.79 8.90 12.38
C LEU A 153 -12.71 10.39 12.69
N LYS A 154 -12.74 10.73 13.98
CA LYS A 154 -12.65 12.12 14.43
C LYS A 154 -11.28 12.70 14.12
N GLY A 155 -11.23 13.94 13.67
CA GLY A 155 -9.97 14.66 13.46
C GLY A 155 -9.13 14.71 14.72
N THR A 156 -9.77 14.92 15.87
CA THR A 156 -9.10 14.97 17.17
C THR A 156 -9.91 14.23 18.22
N CYS A 157 -9.23 13.39 19.00
CA CYS A 157 -9.79 12.71 20.18
C CYS A 157 -8.86 12.94 21.37
N GLN A 158 -9.41 12.94 22.58
CA GLN A 158 -8.62 12.93 23.80
C GLN A 158 -8.59 11.52 24.40
N ASN A 159 -7.44 11.12 24.92
CA ASN A 159 -7.30 9.93 25.73
C ASN A 159 -7.55 10.32 27.20
N GLU A 160 -8.54 9.70 27.83
CA GLU A 160 -8.92 9.96 29.22
C GLU A 160 -7.78 9.72 30.23
N GLU A 161 -6.89 8.72 29.96
CA GLU A 161 -5.86 8.33 30.92
C GLU A 161 -4.75 9.38 31.10
N LYS A 162 -4.46 10.24 30.14
CA LYS A 162 -3.31 11.17 30.19
C LYS A 162 -3.55 12.53 29.56
N GLY A 163 -4.76 12.88 29.17
CA GLY A 163 -5.05 14.14 28.50
C GLY A 163 -4.32 14.31 27.16
N LYS A 164 -3.80 13.24 26.55
CA LYS A 164 -3.13 13.28 25.26
C LYS A 164 -4.15 13.34 24.15
N GLU A 165 -3.93 14.28 23.26
CA GLU A 165 -4.71 14.42 22.04
C GLU A 165 -4.21 13.45 20.98
N TYR A 166 -5.14 12.74 20.32
CA TYR A 166 -4.89 11.87 19.19
C TYR A 166 -5.56 12.40 17.94
N ILE A 167 -4.86 12.32 16.82
CA ILE A 167 -5.45 12.50 15.50
C ILE A 167 -5.84 11.12 14.97
N LEU A 168 -7.14 10.89 14.78
CA LEU A 168 -7.65 9.69 14.13
C LEU A 168 -7.92 9.95 12.66
N GLY A 169 -8.66 11.00 12.32
CA GLY A 169 -8.93 11.42 10.96
C GLY A 169 -8.02 12.55 10.52
N THR A 170 -7.64 12.57 9.25
CA THR A 170 -6.76 13.59 8.68
C THR A 170 -7.13 13.89 7.22
N TRP A 171 -6.95 15.15 6.82
CA TRP A 171 -7.08 15.57 5.44
C TRP A 171 -5.98 16.56 5.07
N GLU A 172 -5.19 16.21 4.05
CA GLU A 172 -4.10 17.05 3.54
C GLU A 172 -3.20 17.63 4.66
N GLY A 173 -2.78 16.78 5.61
CA GLY A 173 -1.83 17.12 6.66
C GLY A 173 -2.39 17.90 7.86
N ASP A 174 -3.71 18.10 7.94
CA ASP A 174 -4.40 18.65 9.11
C ASP A 174 -5.29 17.59 9.76
N ALA A 175 -5.55 17.73 11.06
CA ALA A 175 -6.58 16.95 11.74
C ALA A 175 -7.96 17.30 11.17
N CYS A 176 -8.72 16.30 10.74
CA CYS A 176 -10.02 16.50 10.10
C CYS A 176 -10.88 15.26 10.27
N ASP A 177 -12.17 15.43 10.55
CA ASP A 177 -13.11 14.32 10.50
C ASP A 177 -13.09 13.69 9.11
N MET A 178 -12.84 12.39 9.02
CA MET A 178 -12.82 11.66 7.76
C MET A 178 -13.57 10.34 7.89
N PHE A 179 -14.13 9.86 6.79
CA PHE A 179 -14.64 8.48 6.74
C PHE A 179 -13.47 7.50 6.94
N SER A 180 -13.70 6.45 7.71
CA SER A 180 -12.72 5.37 7.87
C SER A 180 -12.31 4.80 6.51
N GLY A 181 -11.08 4.37 6.38
CA GLY A 181 -10.62 3.69 5.17
C GLY A 181 -11.40 2.39 4.92
N ILE A 182 -11.36 1.91 3.67
CA ILE A 182 -11.96 0.61 3.33
C ILE A 182 -11.30 -0.49 4.18
N VAL A 183 -9.98 -0.39 4.36
CA VAL A 183 -9.23 -1.17 5.35
C VAL A 183 -8.55 -0.19 6.29
N THR A 184 -8.80 -0.31 7.57
CA THR A 184 -8.34 0.63 8.61
C THR A 184 -7.59 -0.09 9.72
N GLY A 185 -6.34 0.31 9.96
CA GLY A 185 -5.55 -0.07 11.14
C GLY A 185 -5.34 1.13 12.05
N ILE A 186 -5.61 0.99 13.34
CA ILE A 186 -5.37 2.03 14.34
C ILE A 186 -4.58 1.41 15.49
N GLY A 187 -3.31 1.78 15.61
CA GLY A 187 -2.42 1.31 16.67
C GLY A 187 -2.06 -0.18 16.60
N VAL A 188 -2.37 -0.86 15.48
CA VAL A 188 -2.16 -2.30 15.33
C VAL A 188 -0.72 -2.65 14.98
N LYS A 189 -0.30 -3.86 15.36
CA LYS A 189 1.03 -4.40 15.14
C LYS A 189 1.00 -5.78 14.48
N ASP A 190 2.08 -6.09 13.77
CA ASP A 190 2.31 -7.40 13.14
C ASP A 190 1.15 -7.83 12.23
N VAL A 191 0.90 -7.01 11.21
CA VAL A 191 -0.19 -7.25 10.25
C VAL A 191 0.40 -7.55 8.87
N THR A 192 -0.07 -8.62 8.26
CA THR A 192 0.24 -8.98 6.88
C THR A 192 -1.04 -9.03 6.05
N ILE A 193 -1.10 -8.26 4.97
CA ILE A 193 -2.16 -8.33 3.96
C ILE A 193 -1.51 -8.78 2.66
N TYR A 194 -1.91 -9.91 2.11
CA TYR A 194 -1.28 -10.42 0.90
C TYR A 194 -2.26 -11.15 -0.02
N GLY A 195 -1.81 -11.44 -1.23
CA GLY A 195 -2.54 -12.28 -2.18
C GLY A 195 -2.61 -11.66 -3.58
N GLU A 196 -3.45 -12.26 -4.42
CA GLU A 196 -3.71 -11.85 -5.80
C GLU A 196 -5.07 -11.14 -5.95
N GLY A 197 -5.75 -10.86 -4.84
CA GLY A 197 -7.08 -10.23 -4.84
C GLY A 197 -7.03 -8.71 -4.99
N ILE A 198 -8.21 -8.13 -5.06
CA ILE A 198 -8.44 -6.71 -5.37
C ILE A 198 -9.20 -6.05 -4.23
N ILE A 199 -8.79 -4.83 -3.87
CA ILE A 199 -9.59 -3.89 -3.09
C ILE A 199 -10.04 -2.79 -4.05
N ASP A 200 -11.35 -2.73 -4.35
CA ASP A 200 -11.94 -1.77 -5.27
C ASP A 200 -12.79 -0.74 -4.52
N GLY A 201 -12.42 0.52 -4.63
CA GLY A 201 -13.12 1.63 -3.97
C GLY A 201 -14.38 2.07 -4.68
N ASN A 202 -14.63 1.57 -5.91
CA ASN A 202 -15.78 1.93 -6.76
C ASN A 202 -16.00 3.44 -6.90
N ALA A 203 -14.95 4.25 -6.72
CA ALA A 203 -15.06 5.69 -6.82
C ALA A 203 -15.20 6.14 -8.28
N SER A 204 -16.05 7.10 -8.49
CA SER A 204 -16.32 7.69 -9.80
C SER A 204 -16.76 9.15 -9.65
N TRP A 205 -16.91 9.84 -10.78
CA TRP A 205 -17.45 11.20 -10.84
C TRP A 205 -18.94 11.29 -10.43
N GLU A 206 -19.65 10.19 -10.37
CA GLU A 206 -21.05 10.11 -9.94
C GLU A 206 -21.20 9.98 -8.43
N ASN A 207 -20.10 9.65 -7.70
CA ASN A 207 -20.15 9.41 -6.26
C ASN A 207 -19.05 10.16 -5.49
N TRP A 208 -17.91 9.53 -5.19
CA TRP A 208 -16.88 10.10 -4.33
C TRP A 208 -16.16 11.29 -4.94
N TRP A 209 -15.99 11.35 -6.26
CA TRP A 209 -15.25 12.43 -6.95
C TRP A 209 -16.14 13.62 -7.32
N PHE A 210 -17.48 13.49 -7.22
CA PHE A 210 -18.39 14.62 -7.42
C PHE A 210 -18.11 15.72 -6.41
N GLU A 211 -17.74 16.93 -6.89
CA GLU A 211 -17.30 18.06 -6.06
C GLU A 211 -16.20 17.68 -5.05
N ALA A 212 -15.18 16.96 -5.50
CA ALA A 212 -14.13 16.36 -4.68
C ALA A 212 -13.39 17.32 -3.72
N LYS A 213 -13.41 18.64 -4.00
CA LYS A 213 -12.81 19.67 -3.13
C LYS A 213 -13.71 20.08 -1.96
N LYS A 214 -14.97 19.66 -1.93
CA LYS A 214 -15.88 19.96 -0.83
C LYS A 214 -15.90 18.79 0.16
N ILE A 215 -15.61 19.09 1.42
CA ILE A 215 -15.82 18.14 2.50
C ILE A 215 -17.32 18.08 2.78
N ARG A 216 -17.91 16.89 2.63
CA ARG A 216 -19.31 16.61 2.90
C ARG A 216 -19.40 15.59 4.02
N ILE A 217 -20.03 15.94 5.15
CA ILE A 217 -20.12 15.15 6.38
C ILE A 217 -18.72 14.98 6.98
N ALA A 218 -17.80 14.32 6.24
CA ALA A 218 -16.40 14.09 6.60
C ALA A 218 -15.55 14.06 5.32
N ALA A 219 -14.23 14.11 5.45
CA ALA A 219 -13.30 13.94 4.33
C ALA A 219 -13.41 12.52 3.73
N ARG A 220 -13.16 12.40 2.42
CA ARG A 220 -13.26 11.13 1.68
C ARG A 220 -12.35 10.05 2.28
N PRO A 221 -12.79 8.77 2.29
CA PRO A 221 -12.01 7.67 2.85
C PRO A 221 -10.74 7.41 2.02
N ARG A 222 -9.77 6.73 2.64
CA ARG A 222 -8.62 6.09 1.99
C ARG A 222 -8.98 4.65 1.65
N MET A 223 -8.25 4.03 0.74
CA MET A 223 -8.41 2.58 0.56
C MET A 223 -7.82 1.83 1.76
N ILE A 224 -6.56 2.07 2.06
CA ILE A 224 -5.89 1.50 3.23
C ILE A 224 -5.35 2.64 4.08
N PHE A 225 -5.86 2.77 5.29
CA PHE A 225 -5.41 3.76 6.27
C PHE A 225 -4.79 3.08 7.48
N LEU A 226 -3.53 3.40 7.75
CA LEU A 226 -2.75 2.80 8.85
C LEU A 226 -2.27 3.90 9.79
N ASN A 227 -2.98 4.11 10.90
CA ASN A 227 -2.67 5.15 11.87
C ASN A 227 -1.93 4.58 13.08
N ARG A 228 -0.68 4.98 13.30
CA ARG A 228 0.20 4.50 14.38
C ARG A 228 0.38 2.97 14.42
N CYS A 229 0.47 2.38 13.25
CA CYS A 229 0.70 0.95 13.10
C CYS A 229 2.20 0.63 13.08
N GLU A 230 2.54 -0.59 13.43
CA GLU A 230 3.92 -1.07 13.49
C GLU A 230 4.03 -2.46 12.86
N ASN A 231 5.10 -2.68 12.07
CA ASN A 231 5.35 -3.95 11.38
C ASN A 231 4.15 -4.40 10.52
N VAL A 232 3.81 -3.58 9.52
CA VAL A 232 2.74 -3.89 8.58
C VAL A 232 3.31 -4.19 7.20
N GLN A 233 2.87 -5.29 6.62
CA GLN A 233 3.33 -5.76 5.32
C GLN A 233 2.14 -5.92 4.37
N ILE A 234 2.22 -5.32 3.19
CA ILE A 234 1.20 -5.43 2.14
C ILE A 234 1.88 -5.97 0.89
N VAL A 235 1.45 -7.15 0.42
CA VAL A 235 2.18 -7.89 -0.62
C VAL A 235 1.23 -8.38 -1.71
N GLY A 236 1.50 -7.99 -2.94
CA GLY A 236 0.93 -8.56 -4.17
C GLY A 236 -0.49 -8.13 -4.53
N ILE A 237 -1.26 -7.58 -3.62
CA ILE A 237 -2.65 -7.18 -3.87
C ILE A 237 -2.77 -6.02 -4.85
N THR A 238 -3.93 -5.91 -5.49
CA THR A 238 -4.32 -4.74 -6.28
C THR A 238 -5.26 -3.85 -5.48
N VAL A 239 -5.00 -2.53 -5.53
CA VAL A 239 -5.85 -1.48 -4.94
C VAL A 239 -6.28 -0.56 -6.06
N GLN A 240 -7.58 -0.33 -6.25
CA GLN A 240 -8.05 0.46 -7.38
C GLN A 240 -9.27 1.34 -7.07
N ASN A 241 -9.50 2.33 -7.93
CA ASN A 241 -10.66 3.23 -7.91
C ASN A 241 -10.91 3.86 -6.53
N SER A 242 -9.87 4.43 -5.93
CA SER A 242 -9.93 4.99 -4.59
C SER A 242 -10.82 6.25 -4.51
N PRO A 243 -11.57 6.43 -3.44
CA PRO A 243 -12.27 7.70 -3.17
C PRO A 243 -11.34 8.90 -3.01
N SER A 244 -10.13 8.69 -2.50
CA SER A 244 -9.06 9.70 -2.36
C SER A 244 -7.68 9.02 -2.37
N TRP A 245 -6.72 9.40 -1.53
CA TRP A 245 -5.42 8.72 -1.44
C TRP A 245 -5.60 7.21 -1.27
N ASN A 246 -4.84 6.41 -2.00
CA ASN A 246 -5.00 4.96 -1.95
C ASN A 246 -4.46 4.39 -0.63
N ILE A 247 -3.16 4.35 -0.45
CA ILE A 247 -2.53 3.77 0.74
C ILE A 247 -1.92 4.91 1.57
N HIS A 248 -2.39 5.08 2.79
CA HIS A 248 -1.98 6.17 3.66
C HIS A 248 -1.54 5.65 5.04
N PRO A 249 -0.28 5.27 5.21
CA PRO A 249 0.30 5.10 6.54
C PRO A 249 0.56 6.48 7.18
N TYR A 250 0.16 6.61 8.45
CA TYR A 250 0.18 7.84 9.21
C TYR A 250 0.77 7.60 10.59
N PHE A 251 1.88 8.25 10.92
CA PHE A 251 2.66 7.99 12.15
C PHE A 251 3.00 6.51 12.38
N SER A 252 3.24 5.76 11.32
CA SER A 252 3.48 4.32 11.35
C SER A 252 4.95 3.98 11.05
N ARG A 253 5.40 2.78 11.43
CA ARG A 253 6.80 2.38 11.25
C ARG A 253 6.96 0.90 10.89
N HIS A 254 8.13 0.56 10.35
CA HIS A 254 8.47 -0.79 9.88
C HIS A 254 7.44 -1.33 8.88
N LEU A 255 7.32 -0.61 7.77
CA LEU A 255 6.30 -0.89 6.75
C LEU A 255 6.95 -1.49 5.50
N LYS A 256 6.31 -2.52 4.92
CA LYS A 256 6.71 -3.13 3.65
C LYS A 256 5.57 -3.17 2.66
N PHE A 257 5.84 -2.70 1.45
CA PHE A 257 4.94 -2.77 0.30
C PHE A 257 5.70 -3.49 -0.83
N ILE A 258 5.31 -4.73 -1.16
CA ILE A 258 6.04 -5.55 -2.13
C ILE A 258 5.08 -6.02 -3.22
N GLY A 259 5.39 -5.71 -4.49
CA GLY A 259 4.61 -6.15 -5.64
C GLY A 259 3.15 -5.65 -5.64
N VAL A 260 2.85 -4.58 -4.91
CA VAL A 260 1.51 -4.00 -4.85
C VAL A 260 1.22 -3.22 -6.13
N THR A 261 0.02 -3.41 -6.67
CA THR A 261 -0.47 -2.66 -7.82
C THR A 261 -1.53 -1.65 -7.37
N VAL A 262 -1.34 -0.37 -7.69
CA VAL A 262 -2.29 0.71 -7.37
C VAL A 262 -2.76 1.36 -8.67
N LEU A 263 -4.07 1.31 -8.93
CA LEU A 263 -4.66 1.76 -10.18
C LEU A 263 -5.78 2.77 -9.95
N GLY A 264 -5.82 3.77 -10.82
CA GLY A 264 -6.91 4.75 -10.89
C GLY A 264 -6.88 5.49 -12.22
N PRO A 265 -8.02 6.06 -12.66
CA PRO A 265 -8.05 6.93 -13.83
C PRO A 265 -7.11 8.12 -13.67
N LYS A 266 -6.46 8.52 -14.76
CA LYS A 266 -5.49 9.64 -14.78
C LYS A 266 -6.10 10.98 -14.34
N ASP A 267 -7.40 11.15 -14.49
CA ASP A 267 -8.16 12.35 -14.13
C ASP A 267 -8.83 12.26 -12.75
N SER A 268 -8.62 11.18 -12.01
CA SER A 268 -9.22 11.00 -10.69
C SER A 268 -8.60 11.94 -9.64
N PRO A 269 -9.43 12.65 -8.83
CA PRO A 269 -8.96 13.73 -7.97
C PRO A 269 -8.41 13.22 -6.64
N ASN A 270 -7.20 13.65 -6.27
CA ASN A 270 -6.52 13.30 -5.02
C ASN A 270 -6.35 11.79 -4.82
N THR A 271 -6.09 11.05 -5.87
CA THR A 271 -5.91 9.59 -5.82
C THR A 271 -4.44 9.21 -5.80
N ASP A 272 -3.66 9.90 -4.97
CA ASP A 272 -2.25 9.56 -4.73
C ASP A 272 -2.11 8.05 -4.43
N GLY A 273 -1.04 7.43 -4.93
CA GLY A 273 -0.85 5.98 -4.80
C GLY A 273 -0.48 5.55 -3.38
N LEU A 274 0.63 6.07 -2.86
CA LEU A 274 1.11 5.75 -1.52
C LEU A 274 1.65 7.01 -0.83
N ASN A 275 1.09 7.33 0.34
CA ASN A 275 1.39 8.55 1.08
C ASN A 275 1.96 8.24 2.47
N PRO A 276 3.24 7.88 2.60
CA PRO A 276 3.86 7.79 3.93
C PRO A 276 3.89 9.18 4.57
N GLU A 277 3.15 9.37 5.66
CA GLU A 277 3.07 10.64 6.39
C GLU A 277 3.54 10.46 7.83
N SER A 278 4.64 11.11 8.20
CA SER A 278 5.32 10.96 9.51
C SER A 278 5.64 9.48 9.82
N CYS A 279 6.17 8.77 8.83
CA CYS A 279 6.48 7.34 8.90
C CYS A 279 8.00 7.10 8.96
N ASP A 280 8.40 6.02 9.61
CA ASP A 280 9.80 5.61 9.71
C ASP A 280 9.99 4.17 9.25
N ASP A 281 11.13 3.90 8.59
CA ASP A 281 11.51 2.59 8.05
C ASP A 281 10.42 2.00 7.13
N VAL A 282 10.36 2.56 5.92
CA VAL A 282 9.38 2.20 4.89
C VAL A 282 10.11 1.60 3.69
N GLU A 283 9.75 0.38 3.31
CA GLU A 283 10.24 -0.32 2.12
C GLU A 283 9.14 -0.44 1.07
N ILE A 284 9.42 -0.01 -0.16
CA ILE A 284 8.50 -0.08 -1.31
C ILE A 284 9.27 -0.73 -2.46
N THR A 285 8.91 -1.98 -2.81
CA THR A 285 9.70 -2.79 -3.73
C THR A 285 8.80 -3.46 -4.78
N GLY A 286 9.14 -3.32 -6.06
CA GLY A 286 8.44 -4.00 -7.16
C GLY A 286 6.99 -3.56 -7.36
N CYS A 287 6.59 -2.39 -6.89
CA CYS A 287 5.22 -1.91 -6.96
C CYS A 287 4.93 -1.17 -8.27
N LEU A 288 3.67 -1.22 -8.70
CA LEU A 288 3.14 -0.44 -9.82
C LEU A 288 2.14 0.60 -9.31
N PHE A 289 2.34 1.85 -9.70
CA PHE A 289 1.41 2.95 -9.46
C PHE A 289 0.98 3.56 -10.79
N SER A 290 -0.32 3.61 -11.06
CA SER A 290 -0.91 4.30 -12.22
C SER A 290 -2.16 5.02 -11.73
N VAL A 291 -2.05 6.31 -11.44
CA VAL A 291 -3.01 7.07 -10.62
C VAL A 291 -3.23 8.50 -11.15
N GLY A 292 -4.23 9.18 -10.64
CA GLY A 292 -4.62 10.53 -11.06
C GLY A 292 -3.95 11.68 -10.32
N ASP A 293 -3.16 11.42 -9.27
CA ASP A 293 -2.37 12.42 -8.53
C ASP A 293 -0.94 11.88 -8.32
N ASP A 294 -0.20 12.26 -7.29
CA ASP A 294 1.18 11.80 -7.09
C ASP A 294 1.26 10.27 -6.88
N CYS A 295 2.17 9.55 -7.57
CA CYS A 295 2.30 8.09 -7.41
C CYS A 295 2.77 7.70 -6.00
N ILE A 296 3.85 8.32 -5.54
CA ILE A 296 4.30 8.23 -4.14
C ILE A 296 4.48 9.67 -3.64
N ALA A 297 3.77 10.03 -2.56
CA ALA A 297 3.88 11.35 -1.96
C ALA A 297 4.27 11.25 -0.48
N VAL A 298 5.53 11.52 -0.18
CA VAL A 298 6.06 11.49 1.18
C VAL A 298 5.72 12.78 1.91
N LYS A 299 5.13 12.67 3.10
CA LYS A 299 4.56 13.79 3.84
C LYS A 299 4.96 13.74 5.33
N SER A 300 4.78 14.85 6.06
CA SER A 300 4.94 14.94 7.52
C SER A 300 4.10 16.09 8.11
N GLY A 301 2.87 16.21 7.64
CA GLY A 301 1.88 17.14 8.11
C GLY A 301 2.05 18.59 7.65
N LYS A 302 0.98 19.36 7.80
CA LYS A 302 1.04 20.84 7.77
C LYS A 302 1.60 21.38 9.10
N ILE A 303 1.77 22.70 9.19
CA ILE A 303 2.38 23.34 10.37
C ILE A 303 1.64 23.02 11.67
N SER A 304 0.31 22.88 11.64
CA SER A 304 -0.54 22.52 12.78
C SER A 304 -0.19 21.16 13.39
N VAL A 305 0.20 20.22 12.57
CA VAL A 305 0.58 18.84 12.94
C VAL A 305 2.08 18.71 13.05
N GLY A 306 2.82 19.13 12.01
CA GLY A 306 4.27 18.95 11.93
C GLY A 306 5.03 19.68 13.06
N ALA A 307 4.68 20.92 13.37
CA ALA A 307 5.33 21.66 14.46
C ALA A 307 4.97 21.13 15.86
N LYS A 308 3.78 20.54 16.00
CA LYS A 308 3.31 19.98 17.27
C LYS A 308 3.96 18.63 17.58
N TYR A 309 3.91 17.71 16.62
CA TYR A 309 4.38 16.33 16.84
C TYR A 309 5.84 16.12 16.49
N LYS A 310 6.41 16.89 15.56
CA LYS A 310 7.81 16.87 15.12
C LYS A 310 8.32 15.48 14.71
N VAL A 311 7.47 14.72 14.02
CA VAL A 311 7.81 13.41 13.49
C VAL A 311 8.01 13.53 11.99
N PRO A 312 9.25 13.50 11.48
CA PRO A 312 9.51 13.47 10.05
C PRO A 312 9.10 12.14 9.42
N SER A 313 9.04 12.09 8.10
CA SER A 313 9.13 10.82 7.39
C SER A 313 10.60 10.51 7.12
N SER A 314 11.06 9.31 7.53
CA SER A 314 12.48 8.95 7.51
C SER A 314 12.73 7.51 7.10
N ASN A 315 13.96 7.25 6.62
CA ASN A 315 14.43 5.91 6.26
C ASN A 315 13.54 5.19 5.23
N LEU A 316 13.24 5.88 4.13
CA LEU A 316 12.41 5.33 3.06
C LEU A 316 13.29 4.72 1.96
N ARG A 317 13.00 3.48 1.58
CA ARG A 317 13.66 2.75 0.49
C ARG A 317 12.65 2.38 -0.58
N ILE A 318 12.79 2.96 -1.76
CA ILE A 318 11.91 2.75 -2.92
C ILE A 318 12.77 2.13 -4.01
N ARG A 319 12.43 0.93 -4.48
CA ARG A 319 13.21 0.29 -5.52
C ARG A 319 12.39 -0.60 -6.44
N GLN A 320 12.85 -0.69 -7.69
CA GLN A 320 12.25 -1.57 -8.70
C GLN A 320 10.74 -1.34 -8.85
N CYS A 321 10.31 -0.07 -8.78
CA CYS A 321 8.93 0.35 -8.90
C CYS A 321 8.68 1.04 -10.24
N CYS A 322 7.46 0.92 -10.74
CA CYS A 322 6.97 1.65 -11.91
C CYS A 322 5.93 2.68 -11.47
N MET A 323 6.18 3.95 -11.77
CA MET A 323 5.27 5.06 -11.57
C MET A 323 4.75 5.53 -12.92
N ARG A 324 3.43 5.56 -13.09
CA ARG A 324 2.77 5.85 -14.35
C ARG A 324 1.63 6.85 -14.17
N ASP A 325 1.47 7.75 -15.13
CA ASP A 325 0.33 8.67 -15.30
C ASP A 325 0.11 9.71 -14.18
N GLY A 326 0.82 9.67 -13.08
CA GLY A 326 0.63 10.57 -11.95
C GLY A 326 1.17 11.99 -12.17
N HIS A 327 0.77 12.93 -11.28
CA HIS A 327 1.30 14.30 -11.27
C HIS A 327 2.76 14.37 -10.84
N GLY A 328 3.21 13.43 -10.03
CA GLY A 328 4.60 13.24 -9.64
C GLY A 328 4.91 11.76 -9.44
N SER A 329 6.04 11.28 -9.97
CA SER A 329 6.45 9.90 -9.72
C SER A 329 6.80 9.71 -8.24
N ILE A 330 7.68 10.57 -7.72
CA ILE A 330 7.97 10.66 -6.28
C ILE A 330 7.92 12.13 -5.88
N THR A 331 6.98 12.46 -5.00
CA THR A 331 6.75 13.81 -4.51
C THR A 331 7.14 13.92 -3.04
N LEU A 332 7.91 14.94 -2.68
CA LEU A 332 8.23 15.31 -1.30
C LEU A 332 7.35 16.50 -0.91
N GLY A 333 6.32 16.23 -0.11
CA GLY A 333 5.34 17.24 0.30
C GLY A 333 4.00 17.17 -0.48
N SER A 334 3.19 18.27 -0.49
CA SER A 334 3.46 19.60 0.11
C SER A 334 3.36 19.63 1.66
N GLU A 335 2.71 18.67 2.28
CA GLU A 335 2.55 18.53 3.73
C GLU A 335 3.85 17.93 4.31
N MET A 336 4.84 18.77 4.61
CA MET A 336 6.18 18.31 5.03
C MET A 336 6.75 19.15 6.19
N ALA A 337 5.89 19.65 7.07
CA ALA A 337 6.29 20.61 8.11
C ALA A 337 7.19 20.00 9.20
N ALA A 338 7.24 18.69 9.37
CA ALA A 338 8.18 18.02 10.26
C ALA A 338 9.44 17.47 9.56
N GLY A 339 9.54 17.65 8.23
CA GLY A 339 10.70 17.23 7.43
C GLY A 339 10.60 15.85 6.79
N ILE A 340 11.54 15.58 5.87
CA ILE A 340 11.70 14.30 5.16
C ILE A 340 13.20 13.98 5.14
N GLN A 341 13.60 12.79 5.60
CA GLN A 341 15.00 12.44 5.81
C GLN A 341 15.31 11.03 5.29
N ASN A 342 16.52 10.82 4.77
CA ASN A 342 17.03 9.52 4.35
C ASN A 342 16.09 8.76 3.41
N LEU A 343 15.73 9.37 2.27
CA LEU A 343 14.96 8.71 1.23
C LEU A 343 15.88 8.25 0.10
N GLN A 344 15.81 6.99 -0.27
CA GLN A 344 16.53 6.41 -1.39
C GLN A 344 15.54 5.84 -2.41
N ALA A 345 15.58 6.33 -3.64
CA ALA A 345 14.85 5.77 -4.77
C ALA A 345 15.88 5.20 -5.77
N ARG A 346 15.82 3.90 -6.02
CA ARG A 346 16.77 3.21 -6.90
C ARG A 346 16.06 2.30 -7.88
N GLN A 347 16.60 2.20 -9.09
CA GLN A 347 16.11 1.26 -10.10
C GLN A 347 14.58 1.38 -10.30
N CYS A 348 14.09 2.61 -10.51
CA CYS A 348 12.68 2.87 -10.74
C CYS A 348 12.44 3.38 -12.16
N VAL A 349 11.23 3.13 -12.67
CA VAL A 349 10.77 3.58 -13.99
C VAL A 349 9.66 4.60 -13.82
N PHE A 350 9.81 5.77 -14.43
CA PHE A 350 8.81 6.84 -14.46
C PHE A 350 8.27 6.98 -15.87
N LEU A 351 6.97 6.74 -16.06
CA LEU A 351 6.34 6.73 -17.37
C LEU A 351 5.16 7.70 -17.40
N ASN A 352 5.17 8.62 -18.35
CA ASN A 352 4.03 9.52 -18.61
C ASN A 352 3.54 10.28 -17.37
N THR A 353 4.44 10.60 -16.43
CA THR A 353 4.15 11.42 -15.24
C THR A 353 4.46 12.89 -15.52
N ASP A 354 3.75 13.82 -14.87
CA ASP A 354 4.02 15.25 -15.06
C ASP A 354 5.38 15.65 -14.52
N ARG A 355 5.88 14.97 -13.48
CA ARG A 355 7.19 15.22 -12.85
C ARG A 355 7.82 13.90 -12.39
N GLY A 356 9.12 13.75 -12.55
CA GLY A 356 9.87 12.62 -11.97
C GLY A 356 10.04 12.78 -10.46
N LEU A 357 11.03 13.57 -10.04
CA LEU A 357 11.14 14.04 -8.66
C LEU A 357 10.45 15.40 -8.53
N ARG A 358 9.53 15.49 -7.54
CA ARG A 358 8.82 16.72 -7.25
C ARG A 358 9.02 17.13 -5.79
N ILE A 359 9.70 18.25 -5.56
CA ILE A 359 9.79 18.87 -4.24
C ILE A 359 8.72 19.96 -4.17
N LYS A 360 7.74 19.77 -3.29
CA LYS A 360 6.54 20.60 -3.19
C LYS A 360 6.46 21.20 -1.79
N THR A 361 6.73 22.49 -1.65
CA THR A 361 6.75 23.15 -0.35
C THR A 361 6.12 24.54 -0.41
N ARG A 362 5.92 25.15 0.73
CA ARG A 362 5.37 26.52 0.91
C ARG A 362 6.05 27.19 2.11
N ARG A 363 6.10 28.52 2.13
CA ARG A 363 6.66 29.27 3.28
C ARG A 363 6.06 28.89 4.62
N GLY A 364 4.76 28.60 4.69
CA GLY A 364 4.05 28.26 5.93
C GLY A 364 4.37 26.87 6.50
N ARG A 365 5.33 26.11 5.96
CA ARG A 365 5.72 24.80 6.52
C ARG A 365 6.60 24.92 7.76
N GLY A 366 7.25 26.07 7.98
CA GLY A 366 8.05 26.33 9.18
C GLY A 366 9.50 25.88 9.04
N LYS A 367 10.26 26.08 10.12
CA LYS A 367 11.70 25.84 10.16
C LYS A 367 12.11 24.36 10.20
N ASP A 368 11.21 23.50 10.66
CA ASP A 368 11.46 22.06 10.79
C ASP A 368 11.14 21.30 9.47
N ALA A 369 10.67 22.02 8.44
CA ALA A 369 10.42 21.49 7.09
C ALA A 369 11.74 21.27 6.32
N VAL A 370 12.60 20.42 6.84
CA VAL A 370 13.92 20.11 6.29
C VAL A 370 13.83 18.87 5.42
N ILE A 371 14.43 18.94 4.23
CA ILE A 371 14.64 17.79 3.34
C ILE A 371 16.12 17.47 3.34
N ASP A 372 16.50 16.27 3.78
CA ASP A 372 17.90 15.86 3.89
C ASP A 372 18.10 14.38 3.54
N GLY A 373 19.27 14.06 2.99
CA GLY A 373 19.64 12.67 2.67
C GLY A 373 18.78 12.04 1.56
N ILE A 374 18.52 12.76 0.46
CA ILE A 374 17.71 12.30 -0.66
C ILE A 374 18.59 11.77 -1.78
N LEU A 375 18.43 10.50 -2.12
CA LEU A 375 19.17 9.84 -3.20
C LEU A 375 18.22 9.29 -4.27
N PHE A 376 18.51 9.66 -5.53
CA PHE A 376 17.89 9.05 -6.71
C PHE A 376 18.99 8.44 -7.56
N GLU A 377 18.90 7.14 -7.81
CA GLU A 377 19.94 6.39 -8.52
C GLU A 377 19.32 5.40 -9.50
N ASN A 378 19.88 5.33 -10.71
CA ASN A 378 19.45 4.40 -11.76
C ASN A 378 17.94 4.51 -12.05
N ILE A 379 17.48 5.72 -12.35
CA ILE A 379 16.08 6.03 -12.68
C ILE A 379 15.93 6.14 -14.21
N LYS A 380 15.02 5.34 -14.78
CA LYS A 380 14.62 5.46 -16.18
C LYS A 380 13.37 6.34 -16.27
N MET A 381 13.40 7.37 -17.11
CA MET A 381 12.27 8.27 -17.35
C MET A 381 11.89 8.24 -18.83
N ASP A 382 10.60 8.10 -19.12
CA ASP A 382 10.05 8.19 -20.46
C ASP A 382 8.72 8.95 -20.42
N ALA A 383 8.54 9.87 -21.39
CA ALA A 383 7.39 10.75 -21.49
C ALA A 383 7.06 11.53 -20.19
N VAL A 384 8.10 11.85 -19.38
CA VAL A 384 7.96 12.75 -18.23
C VAL A 384 7.97 14.18 -18.73
N LEU A 385 6.91 14.95 -18.42
CA LEU A 385 6.78 16.32 -18.91
C LEU A 385 7.86 17.22 -18.30
N PRO A 386 8.50 18.11 -19.10
CA PRO A 386 9.35 19.13 -18.54
C PRO A 386 8.52 20.13 -17.72
N PRO A 387 9.11 20.82 -16.71
CA PRO A 387 8.42 21.91 -16.05
C PRO A 387 7.98 22.95 -17.07
N PRO A 388 6.79 23.59 -16.93
CA PRO A 388 6.44 24.72 -17.77
C PRO A 388 7.52 25.81 -17.62
N LEU A 389 7.97 26.33 -18.74
CA LEU A 389 8.94 27.41 -18.82
C LEU A 389 8.40 28.68 -18.14
#